data_ed8776df176ac07bd1566a8f39461a5e
#
_entry.id   ed8776df176ac07bd1566a8f39461a5e
#
_cell.length_a   1.000
_cell.length_b   1.000
_cell.length_c   1.000
_cell.angle_alpha   90.00
_cell.angle_beta   90.00
_cell.angle_gamma   90.00
#
_symmetry.space_group_name_H-M   'P 1'
#
loop_
_entity.id
_entity.type
_entity.pdbx_description
1 polymer ?
#
loop_
_entity_poly.entity_id
_entity_poly.type
_entity_poly.pdbx_seq_one_letter_code
_entity_poly.pdbx_strand_id
1 'polypeptide(L)'
;PIFGLQSGAIDPMEDYGNVGLSWQKDASWGSYHVTTLHAYEPVILENALIYSDNIYFAKAALKIGSDELENSLIRLGFNEELPFEIKMAESQYSNTEGIETEIQLADSGYGQGQILVNPLHMACIYSAFCNEGNVIKPYLVYQNEAEVEYWIPGAFSNETASRVLEGTKKVVNDSNGTGY
;
A
#
# COMPACT_ATOMS: atom_id res chain seq x y z
N PRO A 1 3.80 1.93 0.55
CA PRO A 1 4.99 2.68 0.05
C PRO A 1 4.62 3.89 -0.80
N ILE A 2 3.62 3.81 -1.71
CA ILE A 2 3.26 4.88 -2.66
C ILE A 2 3.04 6.21 -1.95
N PHE A 3 2.15 6.25 -0.98
CA PHE A 3 1.74 7.48 -0.29
C PHE A 3 2.90 8.15 0.45
N GLY A 4 3.72 7.35 1.14
CA GLY A 4 4.89 7.86 1.84
C GLY A 4 5.96 8.44 0.91
N LEU A 5 6.14 7.83 -0.26
CA LEU A 5 7.07 8.35 -1.28
C LEU A 5 6.54 9.66 -1.90
N GLN A 6 5.25 9.72 -2.23
CA GLN A 6 4.63 10.91 -2.84
C GLN A 6 4.56 12.11 -1.89
N SER A 7 4.24 11.86 -0.62
CA SER A 7 4.19 12.91 0.40
C SER A 7 5.57 13.34 0.90
N GLY A 8 6.63 12.57 0.57
CA GLY A 8 7.97 12.77 1.12
C GLY A 8 8.12 12.31 2.58
N ALA A 9 7.12 11.66 3.16
CA ALA A 9 7.19 11.12 4.51
C ALA A 9 8.15 9.93 4.64
N ILE A 10 8.42 9.22 3.55
CA ILE A 10 9.36 8.10 3.47
C ILE A 10 10.53 8.48 2.57
N ASP A 11 11.75 8.45 3.11
CA ASP A 11 12.96 8.35 2.31
C ASP A 11 13.22 6.85 2.04
N PRO A 12 13.26 6.40 0.77
CA PRO A 12 13.44 4.98 0.46
C PRO A 12 14.79 4.41 0.90
N MET A 13 15.77 5.27 1.17
CA MET A 13 17.10 4.87 1.65
C MET A 13 17.28 5.03 3.17
N GLU A 14 16.28 5.55 3.88
CA GLU A 14 16.34 5.65 5.32
C GLU A 14 16.31 4.27 5.97
N ASP A 15 17.33 3.96 6.77
CA ASP A 15 17.39 2.73 7.52
C ASP A 15 16.62 2.87 8.84
N TYR A 16 15.53 2.11 9.00
CA TYR A 16 14.71 2.13 10.22
C TYR A 16 15.29 1.28 11.35
N GLY A 17 16.41 0.61 11.11
CA GLY A 17 17.12 -0.23 12.06
C GLY A 17 16.39 -1.55 12.37
N ASN A 18 17.19 -2.60 12.53
CA ASN A 18 16.66 -3.91 12.91
C ASN A 18 16.27 -3.92 14.39
N VAL A 19 15.00 -4.19 14.66
CA VAL A 19 14.43 -4.30 16.02
C VAL A 19 14.06 -5.74 16.39
N GLY A 20 14.50 -6.72 15.61
CA GLY A 20 14.11 -8.12 15.72
C GLY A 20 12.76 -8.41 15.09
N LEU A 21 12.07 -9.44 15.57
CA LEU A 21 10.83 -9.95 14.97
C LEU A 21 9.56 -9.36 15.57
N SER A 22 9.68 -8.47 16.55
CA SER A 22 8.54 -7.88 17.25
C SER A 22 8.85 -6.44 17.65
N TRP A 23 7.91 -5.56 17.43
CA TRP A 23 8.05 -4.15 17.74
C TRP A 23 6.75 -3.55 18.29
N GLN A 24 6.91 -2.64 19.23
CA GLN A 24 5.85 -1.82 19.80
C GLN A 24 6.35 -0.37 19.83
N LYS A 25 5.49 0.60 19.50
CA LYS A 25 5.89 2.01 19.53
C LYS A 25 6.28 2.45 20.93
N ASP A 26 5.39 2.21 21.89
CA ASP A 26 5.60 2.50 23.31
C ASP A 26 4.53 1.79 24.17
N ALA A 27 4.59 2.00 25.50
CA ALA A 27 3.70 1.36 26.45
C ALA A 27 2.21 1.72 26.30
N SER A 28 1.85 2.76 25.55
CA SER A 28 0.45 3.12 25.31
C SER A 28 -0.30 2.07 24.48
N TRP A 29 0.43 1.23 23.73
CA TRP A 29 -0.13 0.11 22.97
C TRP A 29 -0.45 -1.13 23.82
N GLY A 30 -0.17 -1.09 25.13
CA GLY A 30 -0.46 -2.19 26.04
C GLY A 30 0.29 -3.47 25.66
N SER A 31 -0.42 -4.56 25.36
CA SER A 31 0.18 -5.82 24.93
C SER A 31 0.28 -5.97 23.41
N TYR A 32 -0.14 -4.97 22.65
CA TYR A 32 -0.12 -5.04 21.19
C TYR A 32 1.28 -4.85 20.64
N HIS A 33 1.68 -5.70 19.70
CA HIS A 33 2.95 -5.64 19.00
C HIS A 33 2.75 -5.96 17.52
N VAL A 34 3.44 -5.23 16.66
CA VAL A 34 3.59 -5.60 15.25
C VAL A 34 4.72 -6.63 15.13
N THR A 35 4.49 -7.68 14.36
CA THR A 35 5.48 -8.75 14.16
C THR A 35 5.85 -8.90 12.70
N THR A 36 7.07 -9.33 12.42
CA THR A 36 7.57 -9.70 11.10
C THR A 36 8.21 -11.09 11.16
N LEU A 37 8.44 -11.70 9.99
CA LEU A 37 8.99 -13.06 9.91
C LEU A 37 10.52 -13.09 9.81
N HIS A 38 11.14 -11.99 9.37
CA HIS A 38 12.55 -11.93 9.08
C HIS A 38 13.23 -10.75 9.78
N ALA A 39 14.44 -10.97 10.30
CA ALA A 39 15.33 -9.91 10.74
C ALA A 39 16.44 -9.78 9.68
N TYR A 40 16.67 -8.56 9.19
CA TYR A 40 17.62 -8.27 8.12
C TYR A 40 18.20 -6.85 8.28
N GLU A 41 19.25 -6.55 7.55
CA GLU A 41 19.88 -5.24 7.48
C GLU A 41 20.40 -4.97 6.06
N PRO A 42 20.36 -3.71 5.57
CA PRO A 42 19.71 -2.55 6.18
C PRO A 42 18.18 -2.63 6.05
N VAL A 43 17.46 -1.98 6.99
CA VAL A 43 15.98 -1.95 7.03
C VAL A 43 15.49 -0.74 6.23
N ILE A 44 15.70 -0.79 4.91
CA ILE A 44 15.27 0.21 3.91
C ILE A 44 14.05 -0.27 3.14
N LEU A 45 13.38 0.63 2.40
CA LEU A 45 12.14 0.32 1.68
C LEU A 45 12.23 -0.91 0.77
N GLU A 46 13.31 -1.04 0.00
CA GLU A 46 13.49 -2.17 -0.93
C GLU A 46 13.52 -3.50 -0.19
N ASN A 47 14.34 -3.60 0.85
CA ASN A 47 14.45 -4.81 1.65
C ASN A 47 13.15 -5.10 2.41
N ALA A 48 12.45 -4.07 2.89
CA ALA A 48 11.15 -4.23 3.54
C ALA A 48 10.09 -4.83 2.62
N LEU A 49 10.13 -4.52 1.32
CA LEU A 49 9.29 -5.19 0.32
C LEU A 49 9.70 -6.66 0.12
N ILE A 50 10.98 -6.93 -0.10
CA ILE A 50 11.52 -8.29 -0.31
C ILE A 50 11.14 -9.22 0.84
N TYR A 51 11.37 -8.78 2.09
CA TYR A 51 11.11 -9.57 3.29
C TYR A 51 9.67 -9.46 3.83
N SER A 52 8.79 -8.70 3.16
CA SER A 52 7.39 -8.45 3.57
C SER A 52 7.30 -7.96 5.02
N ASP A 53 8.05 -6.91 5.35
CA ASP A 53 8.25 -6.46 6.72
C ASP A 53 7.10 -5.56 7.22
N ASN A 54 6.24 -6.12 8.04
CA ASN A 54 5.14 -5.39 8.66
C ASN A 54 5.64 -4.26 9.58
N ILE A 55 6.77 -4.45 10.28
CA ILE A 55 7.30 -3.45 11.23
C ILE A 55 7.75 -2.20 10.47
N TYR A 56 8.44 -2.37 9.33
CA TYR A 56 8.81 -1.24 8.48
C TYR A 56 7.57 -0.44 8.04
N PHE A 57 6.56 -1.12 7.51
CA PHE A 57 5.38 -0.46 6.99
C PHE A 57 4.47 0.13 8.08
N ALA A 58 4.44 -0.45 9.27
CA ALA A 58 3.79 0.15 10.45
C ALA A 58 4.46 1.49 10.84
N LYS A 59 5.79 1.50 10.96
CA LYS A 59 6.57 2.72 11.23
C LYS A 59 6.35 3.77 10.12
N ALA A 60 6.34 3.34 8.87
CA ALA A 60 6.07 4.20 7.71
C ALA A 60 4.67 4.82 7.78
N ALA A 61 3.63 4.06 8.12
CA ALA A 61 2.28 4.57 8.26
C ALA A 61 2.18 5.63 9.37
N LEU A 62 2.84 5.40 10.50
CA LEU A 62 2.89 6.39 11.58
C LEU A 62 3.61 7.69 11.16
N LYS A 63 4.63 7.61 10.30
CA LYS A 63 5.28 8.80 9.72
C LYS A 63 4.37 9.54 8.74
N ILE A 64 3.59 8.84 7.94
CA ILE A 64 2.62 9.42 7.00
C ILE A 64 1.52 10.15 7.78
N GLY A 65 1.02 9.55 8.86
CA GLY A 65 -0.10 10.03 9.65
C GLY A 65 -1.46 9.60 9.08
N SER A 66 -2.49 9.64 9.95
CA SER A 66 -3.86 9.19 9.60
C SER A 66 -4.46 10.02 8.47
N ASP A 67 -4.42 11.34 8.58
CA ASP A 67 -5.05 12.25 7.63
C ASP A 67 -4.51 12.08 6.21
N GLU A 68 -3.18 12.00 6.03
CA GLU A 68 -2.59 11.81 4.69
C GLU A 68 -2.82 10.39 4.18
N LEU A 69 -2.80 9.38 5.05
CA LEU A 69 -3.11 8.01 4.64
C LEU A 69 -4.55 7.88 4.16
N GLU A 70 -5.52 8.40 4.92
CA GLU A 70 -6.94 8.40 4.56
C GLU A 70 -7.20 9.15 3.25
N ASN A 71 -6.71 10.40 3.15
CA ASN A 71 -6.86 11.20 1.94
C ASN A 71 -6.25 10.50 0.72
N SER A 72 -5.13 9.79 0.90
CA SER A 72 -4.49 9.03 -0.17
C SER A 72 -5.29 7.80 -0.58
N LEU A 73 -5.90 7.10 0.37
CA LEU A 73 -6.79 5.96 0.09
C LEU A 73 -8.07 6.41 -0.62
N ILE A 74 -8.68 7.52 -0.18
CA ILE A 74 -9.84 8.13 -0.86
C ILE A 74 -9.48 8.51 -2.30
N ARG A 75 -8.33 9.16 -2.52
CA ARG A 75 -7.85 9.48 -3.89
C ARG A 75 -7.63 8.26 -4.78
N LEU A 76 -7.42 7.08 -4.19
CA LEU A 76 -7.35 5.82 -4.92
C LEU A 76 -8.70 5.11 -5.07
N GLY A 77 -9.82 5.74 -4.70
CA GLY A 77 -11.16 5.20 -4.88
C GLY A 77 -11.64 4.26 -3.75
N PHE A 78 -10.97 4.28 -2.58
CA PHE A 78 -11.52 3.60 -1.40
C PHE A 78 -12.78 4.31 -0.92
N ASN A 79 -13.76 3.56 -0.44
CA ASN A 79 -15.10 4.03 -0.04
C ASN A 79 -15.90 4.65 -1.20
N GLU A 80 -15.54 4.30 -2.45
CA GLU A 80 -16.24 4.73 -3.66
C GLU A 80 -16.72 3.53 -4.48
N GLU A 81 -17.83 3.69 -5.20
CA GLU A 81 -18.32 2.68 -6.12
C GLU A 81 -17.36 2.53 -7.30
N LEU A 82 -16.99 1.29 -7.63
CA LEU A 82 -16.15 1.02 -8.80
C LEU A 82 -16.88 1.42 -10.09
N PRO A 83 -16.21 2.08 -11.04
CA PRO A 83 -16.79 2.43 -12.36
C PRO A 83 -16.84 1.19 -13.27
N PHE A 84 -17.66 0.22 -12.89
CA PHE A 84 -17.80 -1.06 -13.55
C PHE A 84 -19.29 -1.37 -13.82
N GLU A 85 -19.61 -2.13 -14.87
CA GLU A 85 -21.01 -2.37 -15.30
C GLU A 85 -21.79 -3.22 -14.30
N ILE A 86 -21.12 -3.97 -13.45
CA ILE A 86 -21.74 -4.77 -12.39
C ILE A 86 -21.40 -4.11 -11.05
N LYS A 87 -22.44 -3.79 -10.28
CA LYS A 87 -22.25 -3.25 -8.94
C LYS A 87 -21.54 -4.26 -8.05
N MET A 88 -20.41 -3.85 -7.47
CA MET A 88 -19.57 -4.64 -6.59
C MET A 88 -19.44 -3.96 -5.23
N ALA A 89 -19.01 -4.72 -4.23
CA ALA A 89 -18.67 -4.15 -2.93
C ALA A 89 -17.48 -3.20 -3.08
N GLU A 90 -17.55 -2.07 -2.44
CA GLU A 90 -16.48 -1.08 -2.39
C GLU A 90 -15.29 -1.58 -1.58
N SER A 91 -14.10 -1.09 -1.89
CA SER A 91 -12.97 -1.23 -0.96
C SER A 91 -13.13 -0.22 0.17
N GLN A 92 -12.78 -0.62 1.39
CA GLN A 92 -12.84 0.26 2.57
C GLN A 92 -11.50 0.30 3.30
N TYR A 93 -11.23 1.38 4.02
CA TYR A 93 -10.04 1.49 4.87
C TYR A 93 -10.36 1.52 6.37
N SER A 94 -11.64 1.70 6.73
CA SER A 94 -12.10 1.67 8.12
C SER A 94 -13.51 1.09 8.20
N ASN A 95 -13.88 0.55 9.37
CA ASN A 95 -15.26 0.17 9.70
C ASN A 95 -16.07 1.35 10.24
N THR A 96 -15.42 2.48 10.51
CA THR A 96 -15.97 3.74 11.00
C THR A 96 -15.66 4.86 10.00
N GLU A 97 -15.87 6.12 10.39
CA GLU A 97 -15.63 7.26 9.50
C GLU A 97 -14.14 7.47 9.14
N GLY A 98 -13.21 6.98 9.97
CA GLY A 98 -11.77 7.19 9.75
C GLY A 98 -10.88 6.24 10.55
N ILE A 99 -9.57 6.50 10.51
CA ILE A 99 -8.54 5.80 11.30
C ILE A 99 -8.43 6.46 12.67
N GLU A 100 -9.00 5.83 13.69
CA GLU A 100 -9.22 6.43 15.02
C GLU A 100 -8.04 6.22 15.99
N THR A 101 -7.22 5.20 15.77
CA THR A 101 -6.13 4.84 16.69
C THR A 101 -4.79 4.66 15.99
N GLU A 102 -3.70 4.88 16.72
CA GLU A 102 -2.35 4.62 16.20
C GLU A 102 -2.12 3.15 15.84
N ILE A 103 -2.71 2.22 16.57
CA ILE A 103 -2.62 0.78 16.26
C ILE A 103 -3.32 0.49 14.93
N GLN A 104 -4.52 1.04 14.73
CA GLN A 104 -5.21 0.92 13.44
C GLN A 104 -4.40 1.53 12.28
N LEU A 105 -3.79 2.70 12.51
CA LEU A 105 -2.92 3.34 11.53
C LEU A 105 -1.71 2.46 11.19
N ALA A 106 -1.04 1.92 12.21
CA ALA A 106 0.10 1.03 12.03
C ALA A 106 -0.27 -0.22 11.23
N ASP A 107 -1.39 -0.87 11.57
CA ASP A 107 -1.90 -2.06 10.88
C ASP A 107 -2.28 -1.77 9.42
N SER A 108 -2.87 -0.60 9.17
CA SER A 108 -3.20 -0.14 7.83
C SER A 108 -1.95 0.00 6.94
N GLY A 109 -0.79 0.26 7.52
CA GLY A 109 0.48 0.41 6.81
C GLY A 109 0.92 -0.81 6.02
N TYR A 110 0.55 -2.00 6.49
CA TYR A 110 0.84 -3.28 5.82
C TYR A 110 -0.42 -4.03 5.36
N GLY A 111 -1.54 -3.32 5.23
CA GLY A 111 -2.77 -3.83 4.61
C GLY A 111 -3.60 -4.73 5.53
N GLN A 112 -3.43 -4.59 6.84
CA GLN A 112 -4.25 -5.29 7.83
C GLN A 112 -5.22 -4.34 8.55
N GLY A 113 -5.66 -4.72 9.74
CA GLY A 113 -6.64 -3.96 10.50
C GLY A 113 -8.02 -4.00 9.87
N GLN A 114 -8.54 -2.83 9.49
CA GLN A 114 -9.89 -2.68 8.96
C GLN A 114 -9.93 -2.47 7.42
N ILE A 115 -8.79 -2.60 6.75
CA ILE A 115 -8.70 -2.49 5.29
C ILE A 115 -9.33 -3.74 4.65
N LEU A 116 -10.34 -3.53 3.83
CA LEU A 116 -10.94 -4.55 2.97
C LEU A 116 -10.86 -4.08 1.52
N VAL A 117 -10.41 -4.95 0.64
CA VAL A 117 -10.22 -4.59 -0.77
C VAL A 117 -11.06 -5.47 -1.69
N ASN A 118 -11.70 -4.83 -2.67
CA ASN A 118 -12.28 -5.53 -3.79
C ASN A 118 -11.16 -6.00 -4.72
N PRO A 119 -11.11 -7.28 -5.14
CA PRO A 119 -10.05 -7.79 -6.01
C PRO A 119 -9.94 -7.06 -7.35
N LEU A 120 -11.07 -6.64 -7.96
CA LEU A 120 -11.05 -5.86 -9.20
C LEU A 120 -10.44 -4.48 -8.97
N HIS A 121 -10.83 -3.80 -7.88
CA HIS A 121 -10.22 -2.52 -7.50
C HIS A 121 -8.70 -2.65 -7.33
N MET A 122 -8.24 -3.69 -6.64
CA MET A 122 -6.81 -3.94 -6.47
C MET A 122 -6.12 -4.15 -7.82
N ALA A 123 -6.71 -4.92 -8.74
CA ALA A 123 -6.17 -5.10 -10.09
C ALA A 123 -6.06 -3.76 -10.84
N CYS A 124 -7.07 -2.89 -10.72
CA CYS A 124 -7.02 -1.54 -11.30
C CYS A 124 -5.89 -0.70 -10.70
N ILE A 125 -5.71 -0.70 -9.37
CA ILE A 125 -4.59 0.01 -8.74
C ILE A 125 -3.24 -0.53 -9.24
N TYR A 126 -3.09 -1.85 -9.36
CA TYR A 126 -1.85 -2.44 -9.88
C TYR A 126 -1.59 -2.11 -11.35
N SER A 127 -2.62 -1.87 -12.16
CA SER A 127 -2.44 -1.43 -13.55
C SER A 127 -1.64 -0.13 -13.65
N ALA A 128 -1.75 0.74 -12.65
CA ALA A 128 -1.06 2.02 -12.64
C ALA A 128 0.48 1.89 -12.57
N PHE A 129 1.01 0.80 -12.02
CA PHE A 129 2.47 0.55 -12.04
C PHE A 129 3.02 0.30 -13.45
N CYS A 130 2.20 -0.21 -14.36
CA CYS A 130 2.56 -0.47 -15.75
C CYS A 130 2.04 0.60 -16.71
N ASN A 131 1.43 1.66 -16.19
CA ASN A 131 0.70 2.66 -16.95
C ASN A 131 0.96 4.09 -16.43
N GLU A 132 2.22 4.40 -16.16
CA GLU A 132 2.71 5.73 -15.77
C GLU A 132 1.97 6.37 -14.58
N GLY A 133 1.44 5.54 -13.66
CA GLY A 133 0.70 5.98 -12.48
C GLY A 133 -0.79 6.23 -12.72
N ASN A 134 -1.34 5.86 -13.89
CA ASN A 134 -2.75 6.00 -14.20
C ASN A 134 -3.52 4.71 -13.90
N VAL A 135 -4.56 4.78 -13.09
CA VAL A 135 -5.45 3.65 -12.79
C VAL A 135 -6.44 3.47 -13.94
N ILE A 136 -6.44 2.29 -14.55
CA ILE A 136 -7.33 1.95 -15.66
C ILE A 136 -8.75 1.75 -15.15
N LYS A 137 -9.74 2.24 -15.92
CA LYS A 137 -11.15 1.93 -15.73
C LYS A 137 -11.42 0.50 -16.22
N PRO A 138 -11.97 -0.38 -15.38
CA PRO A 138 -12.31 -1.73 -15.81
C PRO A 138 -13.55 -1.73 -16.68
N TYR A 139 -13.69 -2.69 -17.57
CA TYR A 139 -14.90 -2.94 -18.36
C TYR A 139 -15.15 -4.44 -18.52
N LEU A 140 -16.41 -4.83 -18.64
CA LEU A 140 -16.83 -6.23 -18.75
C LEU A 140 -16.93 -6.68 -20.21
N VAL A 141 -17.46 -5.81 -21.08
CA VAL A 141 -17.73 -6.16 -22.47
C VAL A 141 -16.53 -5.82 -23.34
N TYR A 142 -15.91 -6.84 -23.90
CA TYR A 142 -14.78 -6.66 -24.82
C TYR A 142 -15.20 -5.88 -26.07
N GLN A 143 -14.41 -4.88 -26.43
CA GLN A 143 -14.57 -4.09 -27.66
C GLN A 143 -13.25 -4.14 -28.43
N ASN A 144 -13.31 -4.49 -29.72
CA ASN A 144 -12.12 -4.66 -30.56
C ASN A 144 -11.25 -3.40 -30.71
N GLU A 145 -11.84 -2.22 -30.54
CA GLU A 145 -11.19 -0.92 -30.68
C GLU A 145 -11.38 -0.07 -29.41
N ALA A 146 -11.41 -0.73 -28.22
CA ALA A 146 -11.53 -0.02 -26.97
C ALA A 146 -10.31 0.88 -26.73
N GLU A 147 -10.53 2.16 -26.63
CA GLU A 147 -9.53 3.09 -26.11
C GLU A 147 -9.37 2.86 -24.61
N VAL A 148 -8.14 3.03 -24.11
CA VAL A 148 -7.88 2.94 -22.67
C VAL A 148 -8.52 4.14 -21.97
N GLU A 149 -9.52 3.88 -21.13
CA GLU A 149 -10.09 4.87 -20.24
C GLU A 149 -9.42 4.79 -18.87
N TYR A 150 -9.15 5.94 -18.28
CA TYR A 150 -8.64 6.01 -16.92
C TYR A 150 -9.73 6.28 -15.90
N TRP A 151 -9.77 5.47 -14.86
CA TRP A 151 -10.60 5.76 -13.69
C TRP A 151 -9.98 6.88 -12.87
N ILE A 152 -8.68 6.76 -12.55
CA ILE A 152 -7.94 7.76 -11.78
C ILE A 152 -6.67 8.13 -12.56
N PRO A 153 -6.70 9.19 -13.37
CA PRO A 153 -5.49 9.66 -14.05
C PRO A 153 -4.52 10.28 -13.06
N GLY A 154 -3.24 9.98 -13.22
CA GLY A 154 -2.18 10.54 -12.37
C GLY A 154 -2.32 10.18 -10.89
N ALA A 155 -2.84 8.99 -10.57
CA ALA A 155 -2.99 8.52 -9.19
C ALA A 155 -1.68 8.58 -8.41
N PHE A 156 -0.55 8.33 -9.07
CA PHE A 156 0.80 8.56 -8.56
C PHE A 156 1.77 8.93 -9.67
N SER A 157 2.93 9.50 -9.29
CA SER A 157 3.94 9.89 -10.26
C SER A 157 4.57 8.66 -10.93
N ASN A 158 5.04 8.82 -12.17
CA ASN A 158 5.78 7.78 -12.88
C ASN A 158 7.04 7.34 -12.11
N GLU A 159 7.71 8.26 -11.42
CA GLU A 159 8.87 7.94 -10.59
C GLU A 159 8.48 7.02 -9.43
N THR A 160 7.38 7.35 -8.71
CA THR A 160 6.85 6.51 -7.61
C THR A 160 6.40 5.15 -8.14
N ALA A 161 5.67 5.12 -9.28
CA ALA A 161 5.24 3.88 -9.92
C ALA A 161 6.43 2.97 -10.25
N SER A 162 7.44 3.51 -10.92
CA SER A 162 8.64 2.76 -11.33
C SER A 162 9.42 2.24 -10.13
N ARG A 163 9.62 3.05 -9.09
CA ARG A 163 10.34 2.65 -7.89
C ARG A 163 9.64 1.51 -7.13
N VAL A 164 8.33 1.60 -6.97
CA VAL A 164 7.54 0.54 -6.31
C VAL A 164 7.50 -0.73 -7.16
N LEU A 165 7.37 -0.59 -8.49
CA LEU A 165 7.40 -1.72 -9.41
C LEU A 165 8.73 -2.49 -9.33
N GLU A 166 9.87 -1.79 -9.29
CA GLU A 166 11.18 -2.45 -9.15
C GLU A 166 11.28 -3.19 -7.81
N GLY A 167 10.81 -2.61 -6.71
CA GLY A 167 10.76 -3.30 -5.41
C GLY A 167 9.87 -4.53 -5.43
N THR A 168 8.66 -4.44 -6.02
CA THR A 168 7.74 -5.57 -6.11
C THR A 168 8.23 -6.69 -7.02
N LYS A 169 8.97 -6.39 -8.10
CA LYS A 169 9.64 -7.42 -8.91
C LYS A 169 10.64 -8.22 -8.08
N LYS A 170 11.35 -7.59 -7.15
CA LYS A 170 12.32 -8.29 -6.29
C LYS A 170 11.64 -9.24 -5.31
N VAL A 171 10.40 -8.98 -4.90
CA VAL A 171 9.63 -9.91 -4.04
C VAL A 171 9.53 -11.31 -4.65
N VAL A 172 9.50 -11.41 -5.99
CA VAL A 172 9.36 -12.69 -6.72
C VAL A 172 10.64 -13.15 -7.42
N ASN A 173 11.64 -12.28 -7.59
CA ASN A 173 12.86 -12.61 -8.32
C ASN A 173 14.12 -12.70 -7.43
N ASP A 174 14.09 -12.14 -6.22
CA ASP A 174 15.17 -12.28 -5.25
C ASP A 174 15.00 -13.57 -4.45
N SER A 175 16.08 -14.29 -4.21
CA SER A 175 16.04 -15.56 -3.45
C SER A 175 15.57 -15.41 -2.00
N ASN A 176 15.60 -14.21 -1.45
CA ASN A 176 15.04 -13.87 -0.13
C ASN A 176 13.59 -13.37 -0.20
N GLY A 177 13.07 -13.20 -1.41
CA GLY A 177 11.72 -12.68 -1.62
C GLY A 177 10.66 -13.67 -1.17
N THR A 178 9.62 -13.18 -0.49
CA THR A 178 8.53 -14.03 0.03
C THR A 178 7.67 -14.64 -1.07
N GLY A 179 7.81 -14.20 -2.31
CA GLY A 179 7.15 -14.75 -3.50
C GLY A 179 8.06 -15.53 -4.45
N TYR A 180 9.32 -15.78 -4.06
CA TYR A 180 10.32 -16.50 -4.86
C TYR A 180 9.99 -17.98 -5.07
#